data_04c4093d40ce9f685655416cb02a4c2c
#
_entry.id   04c4093d40ce9f685655416cb02a4c2c
#
_cell.length_a   1.000
_cell.length_b   1.000
_cell.length_c   1.000
_cell.angle_alpha   90.00
_cell.angle_beta   90.00
_cell.angle_gamma   90.00
#
_symmetry.space_group_name_H-M   'P 1'
#
loop_
_entity.id
_entity.type
_entity.pdbx_description
1 polymer ?
#
loop_
_entity_poly.entity_id
_entity_poly.type
_entity_poly.pdbx_seq_one_letter_code
_entity_poly.pdbx_strand_id
1 'polypeptide(L)' 'DVCSSDLKKELEKLIGDIQKKMQKAAADLNFEAAAELRDKMLELKKQLNDME' A
#
# COMPACT_ATOMS: atom_id res chain seq x y z
N ASP A 1 -12.36 19.18 -2.62
CA ASP A 1 -12.74 19.13 -2.13
C ASP A 1 -13.53 18.16 -1.99
N VAL A 2 -13.66 17.25 -2.04
CA VAL A 2 -14.29 16.57 -1.84
C VAL A 2 -13.97 15.40 -1.17
N CYS A 3 -14.62 14.92 -0.27
CA CYS A 3 -14.28 13.88 0.65
C CYS A 3 -13.98 12.60 -0.02
N SER A 4 -14.73 12.20 -1.00
CA SER A 4 -14.48 10.90 -1.61
C SER A 4 -13.14 10.88 -2.31
N SER A 5 -12.75 11.98 -2.91
CA SER A 5 -11.45 12.02 -3.57
C SER A 5 -10.33 11.89 -2.55
N ASP A 6 -10.51 12.48 -1.38
CA ASP A 6 -9.48 12.42 -0.36
C ASP A 6 -9.24 10.99 0.12
N LEU A 7 -10.32 10.24 0.34
CA LEU A 7 -10.17 8.88 0.81
C LEU A 7 -9.38 8.04 -0.19
N LYS A 8 -9.71 8.17 -1.45
CA LYS A 8 -9.02 7.41 -2.47
C LYS A 8 -7.55 7.82 -2.52
N LYS A 9 -7.29 9.11 -2.48
CA LYS A 9 -5.91 9.58 -2.53
C LYS A 9 -5.12 9.09 -1.32
N GLU A 10 -5.73 9.08 -0.16
CA GLU A 10 -5.05 8.61 1.03
C GLU A 10 -4.66 7.14 0.88
N LEU A 11 -5.58 6.34 0.36
CA LEU A 11 -5.27 4.94 0.13
C LEU A 11 -4.12 4.77 -0.85
N GLU A 12 -4.15 5.53 -1.92
CA GLU A 12 -3.07 5.45 -2.90
C GLU A 12 -1.74 5.85 -2.28
N LYS A 13 -1.75 6.87 -1.45
CA LYS A 13 -0.55 7.29 -0.77
C LYS A 13 0.00 6.17 0.11
N LEU A 14 -0.88 5.57 0.89
CA LEU A 14 -0.46 4.48 1.75
C LEU A 14 0.12 3.33 0.95
N ILE A 15 -0.54 2.99 -0.14
CA ILE A 15 -0.04 1.91 -0.98
C ILE A 15 1.36 2.24 -1.48
N GLY A 16 1.56 3.47 -1.93
CA GLY A 16 2.88 3.86 -2.40
C GLY A 16 3.93 3.78 -1.32
N ASP A 17 3.58 4.23 -0.12
CA ASP A 17 4.52 4.17 0.99
C ASP A 17 4.89 2.73 1.32
N ILE A 18 3.88 1.88 1.40
CA ILE A 18 4.12 0.48 1.72
C ILE A 18 4.95 -0.18 0.64
N GLN A 19 4.68 0.18 -0.62
CA GLN A 19 5.45 -0.38 -1.71
C GLN A 19 6.93 -0.03 -1.59
N LYS A 20 7.22 1.22 -1.25
CA LYS A 20 8.60 1.63 -1.07
C LYS A 20 9.26 0.85 0.06
N LYS A 21 8.55 0.71 1.17
CA LYS A 21 9.10 -0.05 2.29
C LYS A 21 9.32 -1.50 1.90
N MET A 22 8.39 -2.06 1.14
CA MET A 22 8.53 -3.43 0.70
C MET A 22 9.79 -3.60 -0.15
N GLN A 23 10.00 -2.69 -1.07
CA GLN A 23 11.18 -2.78 -1.93
C GLN A 23 12.46 -2.66 -1.12
N LYS A 24 12.46 -1.76 -0.13
CA LYS A 24 13.63 -1.61 0.71
C LYS A 24 13.90 -2.87 1.52
N ALA A 25 12.84 -3.46 2.06
CA ALA A 25 13.00 -4.69 2.82
C ALA A 25 13.55 -5.80 1.93
N ALA A 26 13.07 -5.87 0.71
CA ALA A 26 13.59 -6.87 -0.21
C ALA A 26 15.05 -6.63 -0.54
N ALA A 27 15.41 -5.36 -0.70
CA ALA A 27 16.80 -5.03 -0.98
C ALA A 27 17.72 -5.42 0.19
N ASP A 28 17.17 -5.32 1.40
CA ASP A 28 17.92 -5.73 2.59
C ASP A 28 17.88 -7.23 2.79
N LEU A 29 17.27 -7.96 1.88
CA LEU A 29 17.09 -9.40 2.00
C LEU A 29 16.19 -9.74 3.19
N ASN A 30 15.34 -8.81 3.57
CA ASN A 30 14.40 -9.02 4.67
C ASN A 30 13.07 -9.45 4.07
N PHE A 31 13.04 -10.67 3.57
CA PHE A 31 11.87 -11.14 2.84
C PHE A 31 10.65 -11.27 3.73
N GLU A 32 10.86 -11.54 5.00
CA GLU A 32 9.72 -11.64 5.91
C GLU A 32 8.99 -10.31 6.00
N ALA A 33 9.74 -9.25 6.22
CA ALA A 33 9.11 -7.93 6.28
C ALA A 33 8.51 -7.54 4.93
N ALA A 34 9.21 -7.87 3.87
CA ALA A 34 8.69 -7.55 2.54
C ALA A 34 7.37 -8.26 2.29
N ALA A 35 7.26 -9.50 2.73
CA ALA A 35 6.02 -10.24 2.54
C ALA A 35 4.87 -9.60 3.31
N GLU A 36 5.13 -9.20 4.54
CA GLU A 36 4.10 -8.55 5.34
C GLU A 36 3.66 -7.24 4.70
N LEU A 37 4.62 -6.47 4.24
CA LEU A 37 4.29 -5.21 3.60
C LEU A 37 3.49 -5.45 2.33
N ARG A 38 3.87 -6.47 1.58
CA ARG A 38 3.13 -6.80 0.37
C ARG A 38 1.69 -7.17 0.69
N ASP A 39 1.50 -7.98 1.72
CA ASP A 39 0.15 -8.36 2.13
C ASP A 39 -0.67 -7.11 2.43
N LYS A 40 -0.10 -6.21 3.20
CA LYS A 40 -0.79 -4.99 3.54
C LYS A 40 -1.14 -4.18 2.30
N MET A 41 -0.20 -4.10 1.39
CA MET A 41 -0.42 -3.34 0.15
C MET A 41 -1.58 -3.93 -0.64
N LEU A 42 -1.62 -5.25 -0.73
CA LEU A 42 -2.68 -5.91 -1.46
C LEU A 42 -4.05 -5.65 -0.83
N GLU A 43 -4.09 -5.65 0.50
CA GLU A 43 -5.34 -5.35 1.18
C GLU A 43 -5.82 -3.94 0.86
N LEU A 44 -4.91 -2.99 0.91
CA LEU A 44 -5.28 -1.62 0.59
C LEU A 44 -5.73 -1.48 -0.84
N LYS A 45 -5.04 -2.17 -1.74
CA LYS A 45 -5.43 -2.15 -3.13
C LYS A 45 -6.84 -2.71 -3.32
N LYS A 46 -7.16 -3.74 -2.57
CA LYS A 46 -8.48 -4.33 -2.65
C LYS A 46 -9.54 -3.33 -2.21
N GLN A 47 -9.27 -2.63 -1.12
CA GLN A 47 -10.20 -1.61 -0.66
C GLN A 47 -10.37 -0.53 -1.71
N LEU A 48 -9.28 -0.12 -2.30
CA LEU A 48 -9.35 0.92 -3.32
C LEU A 48 -10.19 0.46 -4.50
N ASN A 49 -10.02 -0.79 -4.89
CA ASN A 49 -10.80 -1.34 -5.98
C ASN A 49 -12.28 -1.37 -5.64
N ASP A 50 -12.58 -1.69 -4.38
CA ASP A 50 -13.97 -1.74 -3.94
C ASP A 50 -14.61 -0.37 -4.00
N MET A 51 -13.83 0.66 -3.75
CA MET A 51 -14.36 2.01 -3.75
C MET A 51 -14.81 2.44 -5.13
N GLU A 52 -14.20 1.89 -6.14
CA GLU A 52 -14.56 2.26 -7.49
C GLU A 52 -15.82 1.56 -7.90
#